data_35a25e31d65c311cce63ff0afbf1eb8e
#
_entry.id   35a25e31d65c311cce63ff0afbf1eb8e
#
_cell.length_a   1.000
_cell.length_b   1.000
_cell.length_c   1.000
_cell.angle_alpha   90.00
_cell.angle_beta   90.00
_cell.angle_gamma   90.00
#
_symmetry.space_group_name_H-M   'P 1'
#
loop_
_entity.id
_entity.type
_entity.pdbx_description
1 polymer ?
#
loop_
_entity_poly.entity_id
_entity_poly.type
_entity_poly.pdbx_seq_one_letter_code
_entity_poly.pdbx_strand_id
1 'polypeptide(L)'
;MRILHYGLGFPPYRTGGLTKYCVDLMLIQKNMGHDVAMMWPGKLGFSGHFVHIKTTINKIGVKSFEIINPLPVPLDEGIKDIKEYTKRCSNPQIFKDFFDEYKPDVLHIHTFMGLYREVLEEAKNLGIKLVFTTHDYFGICPKVTLFRNNQICDGDCGKCEKCNERALSIKKIKILQSPLYRGLKDTKVVKKLRKSHRRDFFDNGFSEGENCGNRQKNQYEELRNYYVSFFEFIDMVHFNSSTTEEVYRKYIPLSVKGKVINITHGKIADNRRKKEFNEDLLKIVYLAPAKPFKGYIILREALDELWNEGIDCFKLTMYNNSNDIREYMDVKHSFKDEDLEKIFEKSDVLIMPSVWKETYGFTVLEALSYGVPVIISENVGAKDLVGNNQYGMVIEPTKDGVKRAIIKLINNRDILKEYNNKIVNEMDFEGILRSPYDIEKLYEDIRRI
;
A
#
# COMPACT_ATOMS: atom_id res chain seq x y z
N MET A 1 9.85 -24.07 -9.04
CA MET A 1 8.38 -24.01 -8.94
C MET A 1 7.81 -23.19 -10.09
N ARG A 2 6.55 -23.40 -10.43
CA ARG A 2 5.78 -22.52 -11.29
C ARG A 2 4.87 -21.63 -10.43
N ILE A 3 5.15 -20.32 -10.42
CA ILE A 3 4.49 -19.36 -9.53
C ILE A 3 3.65 -18.40 -10.37
N LEU A 4 2.35 -18.36 -10.10
CA LEU A 4 1.44 -17.41 -10.71
C LEU A 4 1.10 -16.32 -9.70
N HIS A 5 1.50 -15.08 -9.98
CA HIS A 5 1.08 -13.93 -9.19
C HIS A 5 -0.23 -13.36 -9.72
N TYR A 6 -1.09 -12.90 -8.81
CA TYR A 6 -2.23 -12.06 -9.15
C TYR A 6 -2.04 -10.66 -8.56
N GLY A 7 -1.99 -9.64 -9.42
CA GLY A 7 -1.80 -8.24 -9.01
C GLY A 7 -2.55 -7.28 -9.92
N LEU A 8 -2.28 -5.98 -9.81
CA LEU A 8 -3.02 -4.95 -10.56
C LEU A 8 -2.49 -4.67 -11.98
N GLY A 9 -1.40 -5.30 -12.40
CA GLY A 9 -0.73 -5.06 -13.68
C GLY A 9 0.66 -4.45 -13.52
N PHE A 10 1.20 -3.91 -14.62
CA PHE A 10 2.60 -3.49 -14.73
C PHE A 10 2.78 -1.99 -14.88
N PRO A 11 3.97 -1.45 -14.50
CA PRO A 11 4.35 -0.10 -14.88
C PRO A 11 4.48 0.05 -16.42
N PRO A 12 4.23 1.21 -16.99
CA PRO A 12 3.79 2.46 -16.35
C PRO A 12 2.27 2.54 -16.16
N TYR A 13 1.54 1.49 -16.53
CA TYR A 13 0.08 1.45 -16.48
C TYR A 13 -0.44 1.48 -15.04
N ARG A 14 0.18 0.69 -14.16
CA ARG A 14 -0.04 0.70 -12.71
C ARG A 14 1.27 1.05 -12.02
N THR A 15 1.15 1.82 -10.94
CA THR A 15 2.27 2.27 -10.10
C THR A 15 1.82 2.21 -8.63
N GLY A 16 2.77 2.31 -7.72
CA GLY A 16 2.52 2.27 -6.27
C GLY A 16 3.23 1.10 -5.60
N GLY A 17 3.20 1.05 -4.29
CA GLY A 17 3.95 0.09 -3.47
C GLY A 17 3.64 -1.37 -3.80
N LEU A 18 2.36 -1.74 -3.90
CA LEU A 18 1.93 -3.08 -4.30
C LEU A 18 2.53 -3.51 -5.64
N THR A 19 2.41 -2.65 -6.67
CA THR A 19 2.92 -2.98 -8.01
C THR A 19 4.44 -3.10 -8.01
N LYS A 20 5.15 -2.20 -7.31
CA LYS A 20 6.62 -2.23 -7.18
C LYS A 20 7.05 -3.53 -6.50
N TYR A 21 6.50 -3.85 -5.36
CA TYR A 21 6.79 -5.09 -4.63
C TYR A 21 6.53 -6.34 -5.48
N CYS A 22 5.34 -6.44 -6.09
CA CYS A 22 4.95 -7.60 -6.88
C CYS A 22 5.92 -7.85 -8.06
N VAL A 23 6.30 -6.78 -8.79
CA VAL A 23 7.24 -6.85 -9.90
C VAL A 23 8.63 -7.26 -9.42
N ASP A 24 9.12 -6.64 -8.35
CA ASP A 24 10.45 -6.93 -7.83
C ASP A 24 10.54 -8.36 -7.28
N LEU A 25 9.51 -8.84 -6.56
CA LEU A 25 9.45 -10.22 -6.09
C LEU A 25 9.48 -11.20 -7.27
N MET A 26 8.69 -10.99 -8.31
CA MET A 26 8.68 -11.84 -9.50
C MET A 26 10.06 -11.90 -10.20
N LEU A 27 10.76 -10.77 -10.30
CA LEU A 27 12.10 -10.72 -10.89
C LEU A 27 13.12 -11.49 -10.07
N ILE A 28 13.07 -11.37 -8.74
CA ILE A 28 13.94 -12.12 -7.83
C ILE A 28 13.65 -13.61 -7.94
N GLN A 29 12.39 -14.03 -7.92
CA GLN A 29 11.99 -15.42 -8.06
C GLN A 29 12.39 -16.02 -9.42
N LYS A 30 12.28 -15.24 -10.50
CA LYS A 30 12.79 -15.63 -11.81
C LYS A 30 14.31 -15.87 -11.78
N ASN A 31 15.07 -15.01 -11.09
CA ASN A 31 16.52 -15.18 -10.93
C ASN A 31 16.87 -16.39 -10.04
N MET A 32 15.98 -16.81 -9.16
CA MET A 32 16.09 -18.06 -8.40
C MET A 32 15.80 -19.31 -9.25
N GLY A 33 15.43 -19.14 -10.52
CA GLY A 33 15.16 -20.25 -11.45
C GLY A 33 13.71 -20.72 -11.47
N HIS A 34 12.76 -19.96 -10.95
CA HIS A 34 11.33 -20.29 -11.01
C HIS A 34 10.69 -19.87 -12.35
N ASP A 35 9.69 -20.62 -12.81
CA ASP A 35 8.79 -20.22 -13.91
C ASP A 35 7.73 -19.28 -13.30
N VAL A 36 7.87 -17.97 -13.54
CA VAL A 36 7.05 -16.93 -12.92
C VAL A 36 6.18 -16.25 -13.94
N ALA A 37 4.90 -16.09 -13.62
CA ALA A 37 3.95 -15.33 -14.43
C ALA A 37 3.06 -14.44 -13.56
N MET A 38 2.40 -13.47 -14.20
CA MET A 38 1.42 -12.60 -13.57
C MET A 38 0.08 -12.64 -14.30
N MET A 39 -0.98 -12.87 -13.55
CA MET A 39 -2.36 -12.64 -13.96
C MET A 39 -2.86 -11.32 -13.38
N TRP A 40 -3.66 -10.57 -14.13
CA TRP A 40 -4.11 -9.25 -13.68
C TRP A 40 -5.46 -8.85 -14.30
N PRO A 41 -6.28 -8.01 -13.60
CA PRO A 41 -7.54 -7.52 -14.11
C PRO A 41 -7.31 -6.52 -15.25
N GLY A 42 -7.74 -6.88 -16.43
CA GLY A 42 -7.52 -6.12 -17.65
C GLY A 42 -8.66 -5.18 -18.01
N LYS A 43 -9.06 -5.24 -19.27
CA LYS A 43 -10.04 -4.32 -19.85
C LYS A 43 -11.46 -4.76 -19.53
N LEU A 44 -12.33 -3.79 -19.25
CA LEU A 44 -13.78 -3.97 -19.25
C LEU A 44 -14.35 -3.57 -20.61
N GLY A 45 -15.05 -4.51 -21.28
CA GLY A 45 -15.75 -4.24 -22.53
C GLY A 45 -17.11 -3.57 -22.29
N PHE A 46 -17.59 -2.85 -23.31
CA PHE A 46 -18.93 -2.23 -23.27
C PHE A 46 -20.02 -3.22 -23.69
N SER A 47 -19.69 -4.13 -24.61
CA SER A 47 -20.59 -5.16 -25.13
C SER A 47 -19.95 -6.53 -24.93
N GLY A 48 -20.68 -7.44 -24.30
CA GLY A 48 -20.23 -8.80 -24.03
C GLY A 48 -19.79 -9.01 -22.59
N HIS A 49 -20.29 -10.09 -21.99
CA HIS A 49 -20.00 -10.44 -20.60
C HIS A 49 -19.06 -11.65 -20.49
N PHE A 50 -18.57 -12.14 -21.63
CA PHE A 50 -17.67 -13.30 -21.64
C PHE A 50 -16.30 -12.92 -21.08
N VAL A 51 -15.90 -13.65 -20.07
CA VAL A 51 -14.57 -13.57 -19.50
C VAL A 51 -13.63 -14.42 -20.35
N HIS A 52 -12.47 -13.90 -20.70
CA HIS A 52 -11.41 -14.68 -21.33
C HIS A 52 -10.04 -14.22 -20.84
N ILE A 53 -9.07 -15.11 -20.91
CA ILE A 53 -7.70 -14.85 -20.48
C ILE A 53 -6.85 -14.68 -21.72
N LYS A 54 -6.15 -13.54 -21.80
CA LYS A 54 -5.28 -13.20 -22.92
C LYS A 54 -3.82 -13.17 -22.50
N THR A 55 -2.97 -13.93 -23.17
CA THR A 55 -1.52 -13.79 -23.01
C THR A 55 -1.08 -12.42 -23.50
N THR A 56 -0.26 -11.74 -22.72
CA THR A 56 0.26 -10.40 -23.03
C THR A 56 1.78 -10.37 -22.91
N ILE A 57 2.39 -9.47 -23.67
CA ILE A 57 3.84 -9.19 -23.59
C ILE A 57 4.03 -7.95 -22.75
N ASN A 58 4.98 -7.99 -21.83
CA ASN A 58 5.38 -6.85 -21.02
C ASN A 58 6.89 -6.58 -21.17
N LYS A 59 7.30 -5.36 -20.80
CA LYS A 59 8.71 -4.93 -20.93
C LYS A 59 9.64 -5.57 -19.90
N ILE A 60 9.09 -6.27 -18.92
CA ILE A 60 9.84 -6.86 -17.78
C ILE A 60 10.31 -8.27 -18.12
N GLY A 61 9.79 -8.87 -19.20
CA GLY A 61 10.17 -10.21 -19.64
C GLY A 61 9.62 -11.35 -18.74
N VAL A 62 8.50 -11.09 -18.05
CA VAL A 62 7.74 -12.09 -17.29
C VAL A 62 6.49 -12.44 -18.08
N LYS A 63 6.13 -13.74 -18.17
CA LYS A 63 4.83 -14.14 -18.75
C LYS A 63 3.70 -13.40 -18.08
N SER A 64 2.70 -12.98 -18.83
CA SER A 64 1.55 -12.31 -18.25
C SER A 64 0.24 -12.62 -18.93
N PHE A 65 -0.83 -12.65 -18.13
CA PHE A 65 -2.18 -13.04 -18.50
C PHE A 65 -3.17 -11.95 -18.09
N GLU A 66 -3.79 -11.33 -19.06
CA GLU A 66 -4.83 -10.30 -18.85
C GLU A 66 -6.19 -10.96 -18.79
N ILE A 67 -6.92 -10.82 -17.69
CA ILE A 67 -8.33 -11.19 -17.62
C ILE A 67 -9.12 -10.08 -18.31
N ILE A 68 -9.78 -10.40 -19.41
CA ILE A 68 -10.69 -9.49 -20.10
C ILE A 68 -12.09 -9.67 -19.48
N ASN A 69 -12.77 -8.57 -19.22
CA ASN A 69 -13.99 -8.48 -18.45
C ASN A 69 -13.85 -9.03 -17.02
N PRO A 70 -12.83 -8.59 -16.25
CA PRO A 70 -12.72 -8.92 -14.84
C PRO A 70 -13.84 -8.29 -14.03
N LEU A 71 -13.91 -8.56 -12.72
CA LEU A 71 -14.66 -7.68 -11.83
C LEU A 71 -14.08 -6.25 -11.87
N PRO A 72 -14.89 -5.22 -11.58
CA PRO A 72 -14.40 -3.86 -11.58
C PRO A 72 -13.29 -3.66 -10.53
N VAL A 73 -12.27 -2.90 -10.90
CA VAL A 73 -11.24 -2.45 -9.94
C VAL A 73 -11.71 -1.13 -9.33
N PRO A 74 -11.92 -1.05 -8.00
CA PRO A 74 -12.33 0.19 -7.37
C PRO A 74 -11.23 1.24 -7.47
N LEU A 75 -11.62 2.50 -7.34
CA LEU A 75 -10.72 3.63 -7.20
C LEU A 75 -10.75 4.15 -5.74
N ASP A 76 -9.91 5.14 -5.46
CA ASP A 76 -9.76 5.72 -4.12
C ASP A 76 -11.10 6.24 -3.51
N GLU A 77 -12.08 6.56 -4.38
CA GLU A 77 -13.41 7.03 -3.99
C GLU A 77 -14.30 5.94 -3.38
N GLY A 78 -13.95 4.67 -3.58
CA GLY A 78 -14.67 3.53 -3.02
C GLY A 78 -15.61 2.81 -4.00
N ILE A 79 -16.65 2.15 -3.47
CA ILE A 79 -17.60 1.31 -4.20
C ILE A 79 -19.04 1.82 -3.99
N LYS A 80 -19.77 2.04 -5.09
CA LYS A 80 -21.19 2.42 -5.09
C LYS A 80 -22.11 1.30 -5.56
N ASP A 81 -21.77 0.66 -6.67
CA ASP A 81 -22.60 -0.38 -7.31
C ASP A 81 -22.16 -1.79 -6.82
N ILE A 82 -22.45 -2.11 -5.55
CA ILE A 82 -21.92 -3.28 -4.82
C ILE A 82 -22.08 -4.59 -5.60
N LYS A 83 -23.28 -4.82 -6.20
CA LYS A 83 -23.58 -6.04 -6.96
C LYS A 83 -22.63 -6.29 -8.14
N GLU A 84 -22.05 -5.23 -8.71
CA GLU A 84 -21.09 -5.36 -9.81
C GLU A 84 -19.73 -5.92 -9.36
N TYR A 85 -19.41 -5.77 -8.08
CA TYR A 85 -18.16 -6.25 -7.48
C TYR A 85 -18.26 -7.65 -6.88
N THR A 86 -19.47 -8.20 -6.81
CA THR A 86 -19.73 -9.55 -6.24
C THR A 86 -20.36 -10.49 -7.25
N LYS A 87 -20.35 -10.12 -8.53
CA LYS A 87 -20.88 -10.96 -9.61
C LYS A 87 -20.09 -12.24 -9.76
N ARG A 88 -20.80 -13.31 -10.06
CA ARG A 88 -20.21 -14.57 -10.52
C ARG A 88 -19.70 -14.46 -11.95
N CYS A 89 -18.66 -15.21 -12.27
CA CYS A 89 -18.18 -15.35 -13.64
C CYS A 89 -19.23 -16.03 -14.52
N SER A 90 -19.48 -15.48 -15.71
CA SER A 90 -20.46 -16.04 -16.65
C SER A 90 -20.01 -17.37 -17.30
N ASN A 91 -18.72 -17.62 -17.33
CA ASN A 91 -18.09 -18.81 -17.91
C ASN A 91 -16.90 -19.28 -17.06
N PRO A 92 -17.12 -19.78 -15.83
CA PRO A 92 -16.05 -20.10 -14.88
C PRO A 92 -15.09 -21.19 -15.37
N GLN A 93 -15.51 -22.04 -16.28
CA GLN A 93 -14.69 -23.09 -16.89
C GLN A 93 -13.37 -22.54 -17.48
N ILE A 94 -13.33 -21.26 -17.90
CA ILE A 94 -12.12 -20.64 -18.44
C ILE A 94 -10.96 -20.64 -17.43
N PHE A 95 -11.24 -20.57 -16.13
CA PHE A 95 -10.20 -20.58 -15.09
C PHE A 95 -9.67 -22.00 -14.91
N LYS A 96 -10.52 -23.01 -14.95
CA LYS A 96 -10.12 -24.41 -14.91
C LYS A 96 -9.23 -24.74 -16.11
N ASP A 97 -9.67 -24.40 -17.33
CA ASP A 97 -8.93 -24.65 -18.56
C ASP A 97 -7.55 -23.97 -18.52
N PHE A 98 -7.49 -22.72 -18.03
CA PHE A 98 -6.24 -22.00 -17.85
C PHE A 98 -5.30 -22.69 -16.84
N PHE A 99 -5.81 -23.14 -15.71
CA PHE A 99 -4.99 -23.82 -14.71
C PHE A 99 -4.54 -25.21 -15.15
N ASP A 100 -5.39 -25.95 -15.89
CA ASP A 100 -5.01 -27.24 -16.48
C ASP A 100 -3.91 -27.09 -17.53
N GLU A 101 -3.86 -25.95 -18.26
CA GLU A 101 -2.80 -25.63 -19.22
C GLU A 101 -1.53 -25.11 -18.52
N TYR A 102 -1.68 -24.07 -17.66
CA TYR A 102 -0.54 -23.39 -17.06
C TYR A 102 0.08 -24.17 -15.89
N LYS A 103 -0.72 -24.89 -15.10
CA LYS A 103 -0.33 -25.75 -13.96
C LYS A 103 0.58 -25.06 -12.96
N PRO A 104 0.15 -23.98 -12.31
CA PRO A 104 0.97 -23.34 -11.28
C PRO A 104 1.04 -24.19 -10.02
N ASP A 105 2.19 -24.24 -9.36
CA ASP A 105 2.34 -24.83 -8.03
C ASP A 105 1.72 -23.92 -6.96
N VAL A 106 1.87 -22.60 -7.14
CA VAL A 106 1.43 -21.57 -6.21
C VAL A 106 0.71 -20.45 -6.97
N LEU A 107 -0.44 -20.03 -6.46
CA LEU A 107 -1.13 -18.78 -6.81
C LEU A 107 -0.91 -17.77 -5.68
N HIS A 108 -0.05 -16.77 -5.91
CA HIS A 108 0.23 -15.71 -4.95
C HIS A 108 -0.60 -14.45 -5.27
N ILE A 109 -1.52 -14.11 -4.40
CA ILE A 109 -2.51 -13.05 -4.58
C ILE A 109 -2.06 -11.82 -3.80
N HIS A 110 -1.93 -10.68 -4.49
CA HIS A 110 -1.53 -9.41 -3.91
C HIS A 110 -2.70 -8.45 -3.65
N THR A 111 -3.85 -8.74 -4.19
CA THR A 111 -5.11 -8.02 -3.94
C THR A 111 -6.29 -8.81 -4.49
N PHE A 112 -7.47 -8.66 -3.91
CA PHE A 112 -8.71 -9.23 -4.47
C PHE A 112 -9.39 -8.30 -5.47
N MET A 113 -8.85 -7.11 -5.75
CA MET A 113 -9.45 -6.17 -6.71
C MET A 113 -9.53 -6.79 -8.10
N GLY A 114 -10.73 -6.83 -8.66
CA GLY A 114 -10.96 -7.37 -10.00
C GLY A 114 -10.96 -8.89 -10.10
N LEU A 115 -10.78 -9.62 -9.00
CA LEU A 115 -10.69 -11.07 -8.94
C LEU A 115 -12.07 -11.70 -8.78
N TYR A 116 -12.40 -12.65 -9.65
CA TYR A 116 -13.57 -13.50 -9.47
C TYR A 116 -13.32 -14.55 -8.40
N ARG A 117 -14.34 -14.87 -7.59
CA ARG A 117 -14.28 -15.93 -6.58
C ARG A 117 -13.95 -17.29 -7.21
N GLU A 118 -14.47 -17.55 -8.41
CA GLU A 118 -14.27 -18.78 -9.15
C GLU A 118 -12.79 -19.06 -9.49
N VAL A 119 -11.94 -18.04 -9.56
CA VAL A 119 -10.48 -18.23 -9.69
C VAL A 119 -9.92 -18.98 -8.47
N LEU A 120 -10.37 -18.62 -7.27
CA LEU A 120 -9.92 -19.25 -6.02
C LEU A 120 -10.52 -20.65 -5.87
N GLU A 121 -11.81 -20.81 -6.21
CA GLU A 121 -12.52 -22.08 -6.19
C GLU A 121 -11.82 -23.10 -7.09
N GLU A 122 -11.54 -22.74 -8.35
CA GLU A 122 -10.89 -23.66 -9.30
C GLU A 122 -9.43 -23.92 -8.92
N ALA A 123 -8.68 -22.93 -8.46
CA ALA A 123 -7.32 -23.15 -7.99
C ALA A 123 -7.28 -24.15 -6.81
N LYS A 124 -8.21 -24.01 -5.86
CA LYS A 124 -8.31 -24.91 -4.71
C LYS A 124 -8.72 -26.34 -5.12
N ASN A 125 -9.69 -26.47 -6.04
CA ASN A 125 -10.15 -27.75 -6.59
C ASN A 125 -9.02 -28.52 -7.27
N LEU A 126 -8.09 -27.81 -7.91
CA LEU A 126 -6.92 -28.40 -8.58
C LEU A 126 -5.70 -28.57 -7.66
N GLY A 127 -5.84 -28.31 -6.36
CA GLY A 127 -4.76 -28.47 -5.37
C GLY A 127 -3.65 -27.42 -5.46
N ILE A 128 -3.85 -26.33 -6.20
CA ILE A 128 -2.92 -25.22 -6.28
C ILE A 128 -2.87 -24.54 -4.90
N LYS A 129 -1.68 -24.26 -4.39
CA LYS A 129 -1.51 -23.59 -3.09
C LYS A 129 -1.74 -22.08 -3.24
N LEU A 130 -2.56 -21.51 -2.34
CA LEU A 130 -2.96 -20.11 -2.39
C LEU A 130 -2.32 -19.31 -1.25
N VAL A 131 -1.57 -18.28 -1.62
CA VAL A 131 -0.96 -17.31 -0.69
C VAL A 131 -1.57 -15.93 -0.94
N PHE A 132 -1.87 -15.19 0.12
CA PHE A 132 -2.34 -13.81 0.02
C PHE A 132 -1.41 -12.87 0.78
N THR A 133 -0.92 -11.81 0.12
CA THR A 133 -0.15 -10.73 0.79
C THR A 133 -1.02 -9.50 1.03
N THR A 134 -0.99 -8.98 2.25
CA THR A 134 -1.79 -7.84 2.71
C THR A 134 -1.18 -6.51 2.31
N HIS A 135 -1.40 -6.06 1.06
CA HIS A 135 -0.89 -4.76 0.58
C HIS A 135 -1.87 -3.60 0.76
N ASP A 136 -3.14 -3.90 0.90
CA ASP A 136 -4.22 -2.93 1.06
C ASP A 136 -5.34 -3.53 1.92
N TYR A 137 -6.38 -2.77 2.19
CA TYR A 137 -7.54 -3.26 2.97
C TYR A 137 -8.76 -3.54 2.08
N PHE A 138 -8.57 -3.78 0.79
CA PHE A 138 -9.67 -4.18 -0.07
C PHE A 138 -10.26 -5.54 0.39
N GLY A 139 -11.58 -5.64 0.33
CA GLY A 139 -12.31 -6.77 0.90
C GLY A 139 -12.74 -6.54 2.35
N ILE A 140 -11.99 -5.78 3.13
CA ILE A 140 -12.38 -5.34 4.47
C ILE A 140 -13.06 -3.97 4.41
N CYS A 141 -12.54 -3.06 3.58
CA CYS A 141 -13.03 -1.69 3.42
C CYS A 141 -13.25 -1.35 1.93
N PRO A 142 -14.44 -0.88 1.52
CA PRO A 142 -14.73 -0.46 0.14
C PRO A 142 -13.83 0.68 -0.36
N LYS A 143 -13.33 1.53 0.54
CA LYS A 143 -12.37 2.61 0.24
C LYS A 143 -10.91 2.21 0.37
N VAL A 144 -10.65 0.96 0.72
CA VAL A 144 -9.29 0.40 0.82
C VAL A 144 -8.43 0.96 1.96
N THR A 145 -8.88 2.02 2.65
CA THR A 145 -8.05 2.78 3.59
C THR A 145 -8.38 2.57 5.06
N LEU A 146 -9.57 2.05 5.39
CA LEU A 146 -10.10 2.02 6.77
C LEU A 146 -9.99 3.38 7.48
N PHE A 147 -10.19 4.48 6.72
CA PHE A 147 -10.04 5.83 7.23
C PHE A 147 -11.22 6.71 6.84
N ARG A 148 -11.78 7.42 7.82
CA ARG A 148 -12.94 8.30 7.65
C ARG A 148 -12.89 9.46 8.64
N ASN A 149 -13.28 10.68 8.22
CA ASN A 149 -13.36 11.86 9.09
C ASN A 149 -12.12 12.05 9.97
N ASN A 150 -10.95 11.98 9.37
CA ASN A 150 -9.65 12.09 10.03
C ASN A 150 -9.40 11.06 11.16
N GLN A 151 -10.14 9.95 11.18
CA GLN A 151 -10.02 8.87 12.16
C GLN A 151 -9.96 7.50 11.49
N ILE A 152 -9.38 6.53 12.18
CA ILE A 152 -9.41 5.13 11.77
C ILE A 152 -10.86 4.64 11.87
N CYS A 153 -11.33 3.97 10.81
CA CYS A 153 -12.66 3.39 10.78
C CYS A 153 -12.75 2.21 11.77
N ASP A 154 -13.79 2.22 12.60
CA ASP A 154 -14.11 1.16 13.57
C ASP A 154 -14.66 -0.14 12.93
N GLY A 155 -14.86 -0.11 11.61
CA GLY A 155 -15.41 -1.24 10.87
C GLY A 155 -16.95 -1.27 10.80
N ASP A 156 -17.64 -0.28 11.34
CA ASP A 156 -19.10 -0.17 11.25
C ASP A 156 -19.56 0.10 9.81
N CYS A 157 -20.15 -0.92 9.17
CA CYS A 157 -20.70 -0.82 7.81
C CYS A 157 -21.89 0.13 7.69
N GLY A 158 -22.55 0.46 8.78
CA GLY A 158 -23.66 1.45 8.78
C GLY A 158 -23.25 2.83 8.30
N LYS A 159 -21.96 3.12 8.36
CA LYS A 159 -21.38 4.39 7.91
C LYS A 159 -20.78 4.33 6.49
N CYS A 160 -20.76 3.14 5.86
CA CYS A 160 -20.08 2.94 4.58
C CYS A 160 -20.77 3.65 3.41
N GLU A 161 -22.11 3.75 3.39
CA GLU A 161 -22.83 4.43 2.32
C GLU A 161 -22.32 5.86 2.13
N LYS A 162 -22.27 6.61 3.20
CA LYS A 162 -21.82 7.99 3.19
C LYS A 162 -20.32 8.11 2.89
N CYS A 163 -19.54 7.19 3.43
CA CYS A 163 -18.13 7.07 3.14
C CYS A 163 -17.86 6.85 1.63
N ASN A 164 -18.78 6.19 0.92
CA ASN A 164 -18.69 5.88 -0.51
C ASN A 164 -19.63 6.74 -1.38
N GLU A 165 -20.25 7.80 -0.85
CA GLU A 165 -21.19 8.65 -1.57
C GLU A 165 -20.62 9.22 -2.88
N ARG A 166 -19.33 9.57 -2.87
CA ARG A 166 -18.61 10.10 -4.04
C ARG A 166 -18.00 9.02 -4.94
N ALA A 167 -18.18 7.74 -4.61
CA ALA A 167 -17.72 6.65 -5.43
C ALA A 167 -18.28 6.73 -6.86
N LEU A 168 -17.46 6.38 -7.83
CA LEU A 168 -17.86 6.41 -9.23
C LEU A 168 -18.88 5.30 -9.53
N SER A 169 -19.88 5.62 -10.37
CA SER A 169 -20.80 4.62 -10.88
C SER A 169 -20.08 3.61 -11.76
N ILE A 170 -20.62 2.39 -11.88
CA ILE A 170 -20.05 1.34 -12.72
C ILE A 170 -19.86 1.78 -14.18
N LYS A 171 -20.74 2.64 -14.71
CA LYS A 171 -20.60 3.20 -16.07
C LYS A 171 -19.30 3.99 -16.21
N LYS A 172 -18.98 4.84 -15.23
CA LYS A 172 -17.71 5.61 -15.21
C LYS A 172 -16.51 4.70 -15.03
N ILE A 173 -16.60 3.69 -14.15
CA ILE A 173 -15.53 2.69 -13.95
C ILE A 173 -15.25 1.93 -15.24
N LYS A 174 -16.28 1.48 -15.97
CA LYS A 174 -16.12 0.81 -17.28
C LYS A 174 -15.41 1.71 -18.29
N ILE A 175 -15.72 3.00 -18.33
CA ILE A 175 -14.99 3.96 -19.19
C ILE A 175 -13.51 4.02 -18.80
N LEU A 176 -13.21 4.18 -17.51
CA LEU A 176 -11.82 4.30 -16.99
C LEU A 176 -11.00 3.01 -17.15
N GLN A 177 -11.65 1.86 -17.25
CA GLN A 177 -11.01 0.56 -17.47
C GLN A 177 -11.16 0.06 -18.91
N SER A 178 -11.69 0.92 -19.82
CA SER A 178 -11.85 0.58 -21.24
C SER A 178 -10.52 0.65 -22.01
N PRO A 179 -10.44 -0.06 -23.16
CA PRO A 179 -9.31 0.05 -24.08
C PRO A 179 -9.06 1.48 -24.56
N LEU A 180 -10.14 2.22 -24.84
CA LEU A 180 -10.07 3.61 -25.33
C LEU A 180 -9.42 4.54 -24.29
N TYR A 181 -9.87 4.47 -23.05
CA TYR A 181 -9.27 5.28 -22.00
C TYR A 181 -7.80 4.91 -21.76
N ARG A 182 -7.45 3.63 -21.87
CA ARG A 182 -6.06 3.17 -21.73
C ARG A 182 -5.14 3.84 -22.77
N GLY A 183 -5.61 4.04 -23.99
CA GLY A 183 -4.87 4.76 -25.03
C GLY A 183 -4.76 6.27 -24.79
N LEU A 184 -5.80 6.88 -24.20
CA LEU A 184 -5.91 8.34 -24.05
C LEU A 184 -5.41 8.88 -22.69
N LYS A 185 -5.26 8.04 -21.66
CA LYS A 185 -4.96 8.45 -20.29
C LYS A 185 -3.71 9.31 -20.12
N ASP A 186 -2.74 9.17 -21.03
CA ASP A 186 -1.46 9.87 -20.96
C ASP A 186 -1.44 11.20 -21.73
N THR A 187 -2.54 11.54 -22.40
CA THR A 187 -2.70 12.84 -23.06
C THR A 187 -2.76 13.98 -22.02
N LYS A 188 -2.29 15.17 -22.42
CA LYS A 188 -2.28 16.36 -21.55
C LYS A 188 -3.66 16.71 -21.02
N VAL A 189 -4.71 16.53 -21.83
CA VAL A 189 -6.10 16.83 -21.44
C VAL A 189 -6.58 15.88 -20.35
N VAL A 190 -6.42 14.57 -20.54
CA VAL A 190 -6.86 13.56 -19.57
C VAL A 190 -6.05 13.68 -18.26
N LYS A 191 -4.75 13.94 -18.34
CA LYS A 191 -3.91 14.21 -17.16
C LYS A 191 -4.41 15.44 -16.36
N LYS A 192 -4.78 16.53 -17.05
CA LYS A 192 -5.32 17.75 -16.42
C LYS A 192 -6.67 17.48 -15.74
N LEU A 193 -7.59 16.77 -16.41
CA LEU A 193 -8.89 16.39 -15.83
C LEU A 193 -8.73 15.47 -14.61
N ARG A 194 -7.85 14.49 -14.66
CA ARG A 194 -7.55 13.61 -13.52
C ARG A 194 -6.98 14.39 -12.34
N LYS A 195 -6.07 15.33 -12.59
CA LYS A 195 -5.48 16.16 -11.52
C LYS A 195 -6.54 17.04 -10.85
N SER A 196 -7.45 17.63 -11.63
CA SER A 196 -8.57 18.43 -11.11
C SER A 196 -9.52 17.58 -10.27
N HIS A 197 -9.96 16.42 -10.77
CA HIS A 197 -10.86 15.51 -10.06
C HIS A 197 -10.25 14.98 -8.75
N ARG A 198 -8.98 14.57 -8.79
CA ARG A 198 -8.25 14.16 -7.58
C ARG A 198 -8.15 15.26 -6.54
N ARG A 199 -7.89 16.49 -6.98
CA ARG A 199 -7.80 17.64 -6.10
C ARG A 199 -9.13 17.90 -5.40
N ASP A 200 -10.21 17.96 -6.16
CA ASP A 200 -11.56 18.14 -5.62
C ASP A 200 -11.97 17.05 -4.63
N PHE A 201 -11.67 15.77 -4.95
CA PHE A 201 -11.95 14.64 -4.08
C PHE A 201 -11.20 14.73 -2.75
N PHE A 202 -9.89 15.02 -2.78
CA PHE A 202 -9.07 15.06 -1.56
C PHE A 202 -9.28 16.32 -0.74
N ASP A 203 -9.62 17.44 -1.36
CA ASP A 203 -9.84 18.70 -0.65
C ASP A 203 -11.25 18.78 -0.05
N ASN A 204 -12.27 18.18 -0.68
CA ASN A 204 -13.67 18.27 -0.28
C ASN A 204 -14.32 16.91 0.08
N GLY A 205 -13.59 15.79 -0.02
CA GLY A 205 -14.14 14.43 0.08
C GLY A 205 -14.34 13.86 1.48
N PHE A 206 -13.94 14.58 2.52
CA PHE A 206 -13.97 14.10 3.92
C PHE A 206 -15.01 14.82 4.81
N SER A 207 -16.06 15.40 4.21
CA SER A 207 -17.11 16.08 4.98
C SER A 207 -17.94 15.11 5.82
N GLU A 208 -18.29 15.55 7.03
CA GLU A 208 -19.13 14.84 7.97
C GLU A 208 -20.56 14.67 7.45
N GLY A 209 -21.14 13.55 7.77
CA GLY A 209 -22.49 13.27 7.46
C GLY A 209 -23.17 12.30 8.41
N GLU A 210 -24.44 12.57 8.70
CA GLU A 210 -25.32 11.84 9.62
C GLU A 210 -25.62 10.40 9.20
N ASN A 211 -26.13 9.58 10.12
CA ASN A 211 -26.37 8.15 10.00
C ASN A 211 -27.25 7.75 8.79
N CYS A 212 -26.90 6.63 8.16
CA CYS A 212 -27.63 6.02 7.05
C CYS A 212 -28.71 5.04 7.50
N GLY A 213 -29.69 4.83 6.62
CA GLY A 213 -30.77 3.87 6.87
C GLY A 213 -30.31 2.40 6.88
N ASN A 214 -31.00 1.56 7.66
CA ASN A 214 -30.65 0.14 7.87
C ASN A 214 -30.51 -0.71 6.59
N ARG A 215 -31.16 -0.34 5.49
CA ARG A 215 -31.16 -1.15 4.25
C ARG A 215 -29.81 -1.17 3.53
N GLN A 216 -29.05 -0.08 3.60
CA GLN A 216 -27.75 0.03 2.92
C GLN A 216 -26.60 -0.45 3.81
N LYS A 217 -26.78 -0.44 5.13
CA LYS A 217 -25.85 -1.11 6.06
C LYS A 217 -25.64 -2.57 5.68
N ASN A 218 -26.70 -3.29 5.41
CA ASN A 218 -26.64 -4.72 5.05
C ASN A 218 -25.86 -4.97 3.76
N GLN A 219 -25.96 -4.09 2.74
CA GLN A 219 -25.25 -4.31 1.46
C GLN A 219 -23.72 -4.19 1.59
N TYR A 220 -23.22 -3.25 2.38
CA TYR A 220 -21.78 -3.11 2.62
C TYR A 220 -21.23 -4.21 3.54
N GLU A 221 -22.05 -4.70 4.45
CA GLU A 221 -21.71 -5.87 5.26
C GLU A 221 -21.67 -7.15 4.40
N GLU A 222 -22.62 -7.34 3.50
CA GLU A 222 -22.62 -8.43 2.51
C GLU A 222 -21.38 -8.36 1.61
N LEU A 223 -21.00 -7.15 1.15
CA LEU A 223 -19.77 -6.96 0.35
C LEU A 223 -18.53 -7.41 1.13
N ARG A 224 -18.42 -7.01 2.39
CA ARG A 224 -17.30 -7.42 3.25
C ARG A 224 -17.30 -8.93 3.46
N ASN A 225 -18.44 -9.50 3.84
CA ASN A 225 -18.57 -10.93 4.07
C ASN A 225 -18.22 -11.73 2.83
N TYR A 226 -18.62 -11.26 1.63
CA TYR A 226 -18.26 -11.88 0.36
C TYR A 226 -16.74 -11.97 0.18
N TYR A 227 -15.99 -10.86 0.37
CA TYR A 227 -14.54 -10.88 0.21
C TYR A 227 -13.81 -11.54 1.39
N VAL A 228 -14.32 -11.44 2.60
CA VAL A 228 -13.77 -12.15 3.76
C VAL A 228 -13.87 -13.66 3.56
N SER A 229 -14.96 -14.16 2.91
CA SER A 229 -15.09 -15.58 2.59
C SER A 229 -14.01 -16.10 1.61
N PHE A 230 -13.28 -15.22 0.90
CA PHE A 230 -12.17 -15.63 0.05
C PHE A 230 -11.01 -16.22 0.86
N PHE A 231 -10.88 -15.84 2.12
CA PHE A 231 -9.86 -16.38 3.01
C PHE A 231 -10.06 -17.86 3.37
N GLU A 232 -11.25 -18.43 3.13
CA GLU A 232 -11.49 -19.87 3.26
C GLU A 232 -10.68 -20.69 2.24
N PHE A 233 -10.30 -20.10 1.11
CA PHE A 233 -9.47 -20.75 0.09
C PHE A 233 -7.97 -20.55 0.32
N ILE A 234 -7.57 -19.56 1.11
CA ILE A 234 -6.16 -19.18 1.31
C ILE A 234 -5.47 -20.15 2.25
N ASP A 235 -4.39 -20.77 1.80
CA ASP A 235 -3.57 -21.68 2.60
C ASP A 235 -2.67 -20.91 3.59
N MET A 236 -2.20 -19.72 3.19
CA MET A 236 -1.34 -18.89 4.02
C MET A 236 -1.52 -17.40 3.72
N VAL A 237 -1.70 -16.59 4.75
CA VAL A 237 -1.67 -15.14 4.66
C VAL A 237 -0.26 -14.64 5.00
N HIS A 238 0.36 -13.95 4.08
CA HIS A 238 1.54 -13.16 4.31
C HIS A 238 1.13 -11.75 4.77
N PHE A 239 1.27 -11.46 6.05
CA PHE A 239 1.14 -10.10 6.57
C PHE A 239 2.45 -9.37 6.35
N ASN A 240 2.42 -8.28 5.59
CA ASN A 240 3.61 -7.49 5.29
C ASN A 240 4.10 -6.66 6.48
N SER A 241 3.34 -6.61 7.57
CA SER A 241 3.69 -5.99 8.84
C SER A 241 2.78 -6.47 9.97
N SER A 242 3.20 -6.27 11.23
CA SER A 242 2.36 -6.50 12.41
C SER A 242 1.09 -5.63 12.40
N THR A 243 1.16 -4.43 11.85
CA THR A 243 0.01 -3.53 11.69
C THR A 243 -1.08 -4.14 10.80
N THR A 244 -0.69 -4.77 9.68
CA THR A 244 -1.68 -5.43 8.82
C THR A 244 -2.22 -6.70 9.45
N GLU A 245 -1.41 -7.48 10.16
CA GLU A 245 -1.90 -8.63 10.92
C GLU A 245 -2.94 -8.21 11.95
N GLU A 246 -2.64 -7.19 12.78
CA GLU A 246 -3.57 -6.67 13.79
C GLU A 246 -4.93 -6.27 13.17
N VAL A 247 -4.90 -5.62 12.00
CA VAL A 247 -6.12 -5.20 11.32
C VAL A 247 -6.87 -6.38 10.72
N TYR A 248 -6.20 -7.24 9.95
CA TYR A 248 -6.85 -8.35 9.27
C TYR A 248 -7.43 -9.39 10.21
N ARG A 249 -6.75 -9.69 11.35
CA ARG A 249 -7.22 -10.65 12.37
C ARG A 249 -8.55 -10.28 13.00
N LYS A 250 -9.00 -9.02 12.89
CA LYS A 250 -10.34 -8.59 13.33
C LYS A 250 -11.47 -9.05 12.39
N TYR A 251 -11.14 -9.45 11.16
CA TYR A 251 -12.12 -9.73 10.12
C TYR A 251 -12.03 -11.15 9.55
N ILE A 252 -10.85 -11.71 9.46
CA ILE A 252 -10.65 -13.05 8.88
C ILE A 252 -10.77 -14.14 9.97
N PRO A 253 -11.19 -15.38 9.62
CA PRO A 253 -11.26 -16.49 10.58
C PRO A 253 -9.89 -16.75 11.24
N LEU A 254 -9.90 -17.05 12.53
CA LEU A 254 -8.67 -17.37 13.29
C LEU A 254 -7.98 -18.66 12.80
N SER A 255 -8.75 -19.55 12.14
CA SER A 255 -8.23 -20.78 11.51
C SER A 255 -7.32 -20.53 10.31
N VAL A 256 -7.41 -19.34 9.71
CA VAL A 256 -6.57 -18.97 8.55
C VAL A 256 -5.13 -18.75 9.04
N LYS A 257 -4.23 -19.61 8.54
CA LYS A 257 -2.80 -19.51 8.85
C LYS A 257 -2.21 -18.20 8.31
N GLY A 258 -1.28 -17.60 9.05
CA GLY A 258 -0.62 -16.39 8.61
C GLY A 258 0.72 -16.18 9.28
N LYS A 259 1.58 -15.44 8.60
CA LYS A 259 2.94 -15.10 9.07
C LYS A 259 3.26 -13.66 8.73
N VAL A 260 3.84 -12.94 9.68
CA VAL A 260 4.41 -11.60 9.44
C VAL A 260 5.79 -11.76 8.83
N ILE A 261 5.99 -11.20 7.64
CA ILE A 261 7.30 -11.09 6.98
C ILE A 261 7.38 -9.69 6.42
N ASN A 262 8.34 -8.90 6.88
CA ASN A 262 8.57 -7.55 6.35
C ASN A 262 8.89 -7.61 4.86
N ILE A 263 8.46 -6.60 4.12
CA ILE A 263 8.66 -6.54 2.67
C ILE A 263 9.80 -5.59 2.30
N THR A 264 10.45 -5.89 1.18
CA THR A 264 11.46 -5.02 0.56
C THR A 264 11.16 -4.82 -0.93
N HIS A 265 11.96 -4.05 -1.64
CA HIS A 265 11.88 -3.94 -3.10
C HIS A 265 13.28 -3.85 -3.71
N GLY A 266 13.40 -4.14 -5.01
CA GLY A 266 14.67 -4.33 -5.69
C GLY A 266 15.59 -3.10 -5.79
N LYS A 267 15.12 -1.92 -5.38
CA LYS A 267 15.93 -0.70 -5.32
C LYS A 267 16.47 -0.39 -3.92
N ILE A 268 16.09 -1.17 -2.91
CA ILE A 268 16.67 -1.05 -1.58
C ILE A 268 18.04 -1.72 -1.60
N ALA A 269 19.04 -0.95 -1.24
CA ALA A 269 20.41 -1.40 -1.05
C ALA A 269 20.94 -0.88 0.28
N ASP A 270 21.94 -1.54 0.84
CA ASP A 270 22.60 -1.06 2.04
C ASP A 270 23.54 0.10 1.69
N ASN A 271 23.05 1.31 1.87
CA ASN A 271 23.79 2.58 1.70
C ASN A 271 24.03 3.27 3.04
N ARG A 272 23.93 2.52 4.15
CA ARG A 272 24.06 3.05 5.49
C ARG A 272 25.45 3.65 5.70
N ARG A 273 25.48 4.86 6.23
CA ARG A 273 26.72 5.57 6.56
C ARG A 273 26.57 6.35 7.86
N LYS A 274 27.68 6.54 8.57
CA LYS A 274 27.74 7.43 9.71
C LYS A 274 27.47 8.85 9.26
N LYS A 275 26.66 9.57 10.06
CA LYS A 275 26.27 10.97 9.81
C LYS A 275 26.73 11.84 10.95
N GLU A 276 27.05 13.09 10.61
CA GLU A 276 27.31 14.14 11.58
C GLU A 276 26.03 14.96 11.82
N PHE A 277 25.73 15.24 13.07
CA PHE A 277 24.54 15.98 13.52
C PHE A 277 24.95 17.25 14.29
N ASN A 278 25.97 17.96 13.80
CA ASN A 278 26.64 19.04 14.52
C ASN A 278 26.03 20.44 14.28
N GLU A 279 25.00 20.55 13.45
CA GLU A 279 24.33 21.82 13.17
C GLU A 279 23.25 22.11 14.22
N ASP A 280 23.09 23.39 14.58
CA ASP A 280 22.04 23.84 15.51
C ASP A 280 20.62 23.62 14.95
N LEU A 281 20.49 23.51 13.63
CA LEU A 281 19.22 23.34 12.91
C LEU A 281 18.85 21.87 12.71
N LEU A 282 17.70 21.43 13.22
CA LEU A 282 17.13 20.08 12.96
C LEU A 282 16.56 19.99 11.55
N LYS A 283 17.15 19.18 10.69
CA LYS A 283 16.72 18.95 9.30
C LYS A 283 15.76 17.78 9.20
N ILE A 284 14.48 18.09 9.19
CA ILE A 284 13.38 17.10 9.10
C ILE A 284 12.99 16.92 7.63
N VAL A 285 12.82 15.67 7.18
CA VAL A 285 12.28 15.38 5.85
C VAL A 285 10.93 14.65 5.93
N TYR A 286 9.97 15.07 5.08
CA TYR A 286 8.66 14.47 4.92
C TYR A 286 8.44 14.11 3.44
N LEU A 287 8.38 12.81 3.13
CA LEU A 287 8.32 12.28 1.76
C LEU A 287 6.93 11.78 1.35
N ALA A 288 5.91 12.05 2.15
CA ALA A 288 4.54 11.66 1.83
C ALA A 288 3.74 12.82 1.18
N PRO A 289 2.63 12.51 0.50
CA PRO A 289 1.69 13.55 0.07
C PRO A 289 1.17 14.37 1.25
N ALA A 290 0.95 15.67 1.06
CA ALA A 290 0.35 16.56 2.06
C ALA A 290 -1.15 16.23 2.23
N LYS A 291 -1.47 15.09 2.88
CA LYS A 291 -2.83 14.59 3.08
C LYS A 291 -3.10 14.34 4.57
N PRO A 292 -4.36 14.57 5.03
CA PRO A 292 -4.72 14.38 6.45
C PRO A 292 -4.37 12.98 6.95
N PHE A 293 -4.72 11.93 6.20
CA PHE A 293 -4.46 10.54 6.59
C PHE A 293 -2.96 10.17 6.67
N LYS A 294 -2.10 10.91 5.96
CA LYS A 294 -0.63 10.77 6.04
C LYS A 294 -0.02 11.57 7.19
N GLY A 295 -0.84 12.19 8.04
CA GLY A 295 -0.42 12.94 9.20
C GLY A 295 0.13 14.34 8.91
N TYR A 296 -0.07 14.87 7.69
CA TYR A 296 0.41 16.20 7.34
C TYR A 296 -0.17 17.29 8.23
N ILE A 297 -1.47 17.22 8.56
CA ILE A 297 -2.14 18.25 9.37
C ILE A 297 -1.55 18.29 10.78
N ILE A 298 -1.42 17.14 11.44
CA ILE A 298 -0.86 17.08 12.80
C ILE A 298 0.62 17.46 12.83
N LEU A 299 1.39 17.15 11.77
CA LEU A 299 2.77 17.60 11.62
C LEU A 299 2.86 19.11 11.52
N ARG A 300 2.07 19.71 10.61
CA ARG A 300 2.05 21.16 10.43
C ARG A 300 1.64 21.88 11.70
N GLU A 301 0.55 21.44 12.35
CA GLU A 301 0.06 22.05 13.59
C GLU A 301 1.08 21.96 14.74
N ALA A 302 1.80 20.86 14.84
CA ALA A 302 2.89 20.72 15.82
C ALA A 302 4.05 21.70 15.55
N LEU A 303 4.44 21.85 14.29
CA LEU A 303 5.53 22.75 13.90
C LEU A 303 5.09 24.22 13.98
N ASP A 304 3.85 24.57 13.58
CA ASP A 304 3.29 25.91 13.73
C ASP A 304 3.30 26.33 15.22
N GLU A 305 2.94 25.42 16.13
CA GLU A 305 2.94 25.68 17.57
C GLU A 305 4.37 25.92 18.11
N LEU A 306 5.32 25.05 17.74
CA LEU A 306 6.72 25.24 18.13
C LEU A 306 7.29 26.56 17.62
N TRP A 307 7.02 26.91 16.37
CA TRP A 307 7.47 28.18 15.78
C TRP A 307 6.88 29.40 16.51
N ASN A 308 5.60 29.36 16.86
CA ASN A 308 4.94 30.42 17.61
C ASN A 308 5.43 30.53 19.06
N GLU A 309 5.96 29.45 19.63
CA GLU A 309 6.63 29.43 20.96
C GLU A 309 8.07 29.95 20.91
N GLY A 310 8.56 30.35 19.73
CA GLY A 310 9.93 30.84 19.53
C GLY A 310 10.97 29.73 19.40
N ILE A 311 10.54 28.48 19.16
CA ILE A 311 11.43 27.35 18.88
C ILE A 311 11.55 27.23 17.36
N ASP A 312 12.59 27.83 16.78
CA ASP A 312 12.83 27.99 15.34
C ASP A 312 14.03 27.18 14.81
N CYS A 313 14.70 26.42 15.68
CA CYS A 313 15.89 25.63 15.36
C CYS A 313 15.58 24.31 14.62
N PHE A 314 14.59 24.33 13.71
CA PHE A 314 14.26 23.21 12.83
C PHE A 314 13.88 23.70 11.42
N LYS A 315 14.01 22.80 10.45
CA LYS A 315 13.56 23.01 9.07
C LYS A 315 12.87 21.75 8.55
N LEU A 316 11.68 21.90 7.95
CA LEU A 316 10.96 20.83 7.29
C LEU A 316 11.16 20.89 5.78
N THR A 317 11.78 19.88 5.19
CA THR A 317 11.85 19.70 3.74
C THR A 317 10.79 18.72 3.26
N MET A 318 9.98 19.12 2.26
CA MET A 318 8.91 18.31 1.69
C MET A 318 9.05 18.21 0.16
N TYR A 319 8.70 17.03 -0.40
CA TYR A 319 8.78 16.74 -1.83
C TYR A 319 7.40 16.38 -2.41
N ASN A 320 6.41 17.24 -2.25
CA ASN A 320 5.01 16.94 -2.57
C ASN A 320 4.23 18.02 -3.33
N ASN A 321 4.91 19.08 -3.79
CA ASN A 321 4.28 20.20 -4.49
C ASN A 321 3.13 20.86 -3.70
N SER A 322 3.20 20.91 -2.36
CA SER A 322 2.22 21.62 -1.54
C SER A 322 2.27 23.13 -1.82
N ASN A 323 1.11 23.78 -1.76
CA ASN A 323 1.01 25.24 -1.79
C ASN A 323 0.95 25.82 -0.36
N ASP A 324 0.93 24.98 0.67
CA ASP A 324 0.95 25.39 2.06
C ASP A 324 2.41 25.62 2.47
N ILE A 325 2.82 26.89 2.55
CA ILE A 325 4.19 27.30 2.80
C ILE A 325 4.26 28.00 4.16
N ARG A 326 5.30 27.69 4.94
CA ARG A 326 5.67 28.32 6.19
C ARG A 326 7.15 28.72 6.14
N GLU A 327 7.58 29.63 7.00
CA GLU A 327 8.98 30.09 7.06
C GLU A 327 9.96 28.93 7.33
N TYR A 328 9.55 27.98 8.16
CA TYR A 328 10.33 26.78 8.46
C TYR A 328 10.25 25.68 7.39
N MET A 329 9.48 25.87 6.29
CA MET A 329 9.28 24.87 5.25
C MET A 329 10.10 25.14 3.99
N ASP A 330 10.71 24.08 3.45
CA ASP A 330 11.30 24.04 2.10
C ASP A 330 10.50 23.04 1.25
N VAL A 331 9.56 23.55 0.45
CA VAL A 331 8.67 22.72 -0.37
C VAL A 331 9.25 22.57 -1.78
N LYS A 332 9.60 21.34 -2.14
CA LYS A 332 10.20 20.98 -3.42
C LYS A 332 9.21 20.22 -4.32
N HIS A 333 9.57 20.11 -5.59
CA HIS A 333 8.88 19.26 -6.52
C HIS A 333 8.97 17.77 -6.11
N SER A 334 8.10 16.93 -6.67
CA SER A 334 8.18 15.48 -6.46
C SER A 334 9.55 14.93 -6.86
N PHE A 335 10.04 13.99 -6.08
CA PHE A 335 11.33 13.33 -6.28
C PHE A 335 11.18 11.99 -7.01
N LYS A 336 12.30 11.47 -7.49
CA LYS A 336 12.45 10.12 -8.01
C LYS A 336 13.36 9.30 -7.07
N ASP A 337 13.37 7.98 -7.26
CA ASP A 337 14.21 7.09 -6.45
C ASP A 337 15.71 7.49 -6.52
N GLU A 338 16.17 8.03 -7.66
CA GLU A 338 17.56 8.50 -7.87
C GLU A 338 17.93 9.72 -7.02
N ASP A 339 16.93 10.44 -6.52
CA ASP A 339 17.14 11.63 -5.68
C ASP A 339 17.29 11.27 -4.19
N LEU A 340 16.94 10.03 -3.79
CA LEU A 340 16.87 9.63 -2.37
C LEU A 340 18.21 9.79 -1.65
N GLU A 341 19.33 9.48 -2.29
CA GLU A 341 20.65 9.65 -1.69
C GLU A 341 20.88 11.10 -1.28
N LYS A 342 20.68 12.06 -2.19
CA LYS A 342 20.85 13.49 -1.91
C LYS A 342 19.85 14.03 -0.89
N ILE A 343 18.64 13.46 -0.87
CA ILE A 343 17.60 13.82 0.10
C ILE A 343 18.04 13.39 1.50
N PHE A 344 18.39 12.12 1.66
CA PHE A 344 18.77 11.58 2.97
C PHE A 344 20.14 12.06 3.45
N GLU A 345 21.05 12.40 2.55
CA GLU A 345 22.30 13.04 2.92
C GLU A 345 22.08 14.37 3.66
N LYS A 346 21.10 15.16 3.22
CA LYS A 346 20.76 16.47 3.76
C LYS A 346 19.75 16.44 4.90
N SER A 347 19.31 15.27 5.33
CA SER A 347 18.28 15.11 6.34
C SER A 347 18.83 14.48 7.61
N ASP A 348 18.45 14.98 8.77
CA ASP A 348 18.80 14.39 10.06
C ASP A 348 17.81 13.30 10.47
N VAL A 349 16.52 13.48 10.12
CA VAL A 349 15.45 12.55 10.50
C VAL A 349 14.33 12.57 9.46
N LEU A 350 13.80 11.36 9.15
CA LEU A 350 12.54 11.23 8.41
C LEU A 350 11.37 11.26 9.39
N ILE A 351 10.33 12.02 9.05
CA ILE A 351 9.06 11.97 9.81
C ILE A 351 7.92 11.41 8.97
N MET A 352 7.18 10.43 9.53
CA MET A 352 6.00 9.80 8.91
C MET A 352 4.90 9.57 9.96
N PRO A 353 4.16 10.62 10.37
CA PRO A 353 3.19 10.55 11.45
C PRO A 353 1.81 10.15 10.94
N SER A 354 1.71 9.09 10.13
CA SER A 354 0.46 8.64 9.49
C SER A 354 -0.64 8.39 10.52
N VAL A 355 -1.82 8.99 10.28
CA VAL A 355 -3.00 8.80 11.14
C VAL A 355 -3.73 7.51 10.78
N TRP A 356 -3.78 7.14 9.49
CA TRP A 356 -4.37 5.87 9.06
C TRP A 356 -3.42 4.69 9.31
N LYS A 357 -3.96 3.47 9.32
CA LYS A 357 -3.15 2.24 9.38
C LYS A 357 -2.42 2.04 8.05
N GLU A 358 -1.19 2.52 7.96
CA GLU A 358 -0.33 2.31 6.79
C GLU A 358 0.11 0.84 6.73
N THR A 359 -0.15 0.16 5.63
CA THR A 359 0.16 -1.28 5.53
C THR A 359 1.64 -1.58 5.69
N TYR A 360 2.53 -0.70 5.16
CA TYR A 360 3.97 -0.82 5.37
C TYR A 360 4.64 0.54 5.55
N GLY A 361 4.92 1.28 4.49
CA GLY A 361 5.63 2.57 4.51
C GLY A 361 7.09 2.43 4.04
N PHE A 362 7.30 2.14 2.75
CA PHE A 362 8.64 1.96 2.16
C PHE A 362 9.60 3.12 2.41
N THR A 363 9.11 4.35 2.53
CA THR A 363 9.97 5.51 2.83
C THR A 363 10.72 5.40 4.15
N VAL A 364 10.18 4.64 5.11
CA VAL A 364 10.87 4.32 6.37
C VAL A 364 12.07 3.41 6.10
N LEU A 365 11.86 2.32 5.35
CA LEU A 365 12.95 1.41 4.96
C LEU A 365 13.99 2.15 4.09
N GLU A 366 13.53 3.00 3.18
CA GLU A 366 14.41 3.85 2.36
C GLU A 366 15.29 4.76 3.24
N ALA A 367 14.73 5.42 4.27
CA ALA A 367 15.52 6.26 5.18
C ALA A 367 16.54 5.44 5.99
N LEU A 368 16.11 4.32 6.55
CA LEU A 368 16.98 3.41 7.31
C LEU A 368 18.12 2.86 6.45
N SER A 369 17.88 2.61 5.16
CA SER A 369 18.90 2.13 4.21
C SER A 369 20.03 3.12 3.93
N TYR A 370 19.84 4.40 4.28
CA TYR A 370 20.86 5.44 4.24
C TYR A 370 21.39 5.83 5.63
N GLY A 371 21.00 5.12 6.68
CA GLY A 371 21.39 5.42 8.05
C GLY A 371 20.64 6.59 8.69
N VAL A 372 19.52 7.04 8.10
CA VAL A 372 18.72 8.15 8.62
C VAL A 372 17.70 7.64 9.64
N PRO A 373 17.77 8.14 10.90
CA PRO A 373 16.76 7.87 11.92
C PRO A 373 15.35 8.28 11.51
N VAL A 374 14.33 7.68 12.13
CA VAL A 374 12.95 7.94 11.77
C VAL A 374 12.08 8.31 12.97
N ILE A 375 11.11 9.20 12.78
CA ILE A 375 9.98 9.44 13.67
C ILE A 375 8.74 8.95 12.93
N ILE A 376 8.11 7.90 13.40
CA ILE A 376 6.93 7.31 12.75
C ILE A 376 5.82 7.09 13.76
N SER A 377 4.57 7.11 13.29
CA SER A 377 3.47 6.76 14.18
C SER A 377 3.34 5.24 14.35
N GLU A 378 2.70 4.83 15.44
CA GLU A 378 2.35 3.42 15.73
C GLU A 378 1.44 2.79 14.67
N ASN A 379 0.85 3.59 13.79
CA ASN A 379 0.01 3.14 12.69
C ASN A 379 0.79 2.76 11.42
N VAL A 380 2.09 2.99 11.38
CA VAL A 380 2.93 2.65 10.22
C VAL A 380 3.45 1.23 10.33
N GLY A 381 3.20 0.39 9.31
CA GLY A 381 3.61 -1.02 9.34
C GLY A 381 5.12 -1.22 9.51
N ALA A 382 5.93 -0.36 8.89
CA ALA A 382 7.39 -0.39 9.04
C ALA A 382 7.89 -0.07 10.47
N LYS A 383 6.99 0.15 11.46
CA LYS A 383 7.38 0.19 12.88
C LYS A 383 8.10 -1.08 13.33
N ASP A 384 7.80 -2.20 12.70
CA ASP A 384 8.46 -3.48 12.97
C ASP A 384 9.98 -3.40 12.73
N LEU A 385 10.42 -2.51 11.84
CA LEU A 385 11.84 -2.26 11.57
C LEU A 385 12.51 -1.33 12.59
N VAL A 386 11.73 -0.56 13.37
CA VAL A 386 12.28 0.45 14.30
C VAL A 386 12.76 -0.16 15.62
N GLY A 387 12.39 -1.42 15.87
CA GLY A 387 12.99 -2.23 16.93
C GLY A 387 12.89 -1.63 18.34
N ASN A 388 11.69 -1.41 18.88
CA ASN A 388 11.48 -0.82 20.20
C ASN A 388 12.21 0.52 20.40
N ASN A 389 12.15 1.41 19.42
CA ASN A 389 12.84 2.71 19.40
C ASN A 389 14.40 2.62 19.33
N GLN A 390 14.95 1.55 18.77
CA GLN A 390 16.40 1.43 18.57
C GLN A 390 16.92 2.27 17.40
N TYR A 391 16.10 2.42 16.34
CA TYR A 391 16.49 3.07 15.09
C TYR A 391 15.72 4.36 14.81
N GLY A 392 14.98 4.84 15.81
CA GLY A 392 14.13 6.02 15.70
C GLY A 392 13.07 6.04 16.80
N MET A 393 12.02 6.80 16.62
CA MET A 393 10.92 6.93 17.57
C MET A 393 9.60 6.47 16.96
N VAL A 394 8.87 5.61 17.66
CA VAL A 394 7.46 5.29 17.39
C VAL A 394 6.61 6.16 18.32
N ILE A 395 5.70 6.94 17.75
CA ILE A 395 4.90 7.94 18.45
C ILE A 395 3.40 7.71 18.24
N GLU A 396 2.59 8.25 19.12
CA GLU A 396 1.15 8.42 18.87
C GLU A 396 0.90 9.34 17.67
N PRO A 397 -0.10 9.05 16.79
CA PRO A 397 -0.42 9.88 15.64
C PRO A 397 -1.21 11.13 16.03
N THR A 398 -0.66 11.95 16.92
CA THR A 398 -1.24 13.18 17.46
C THR A 398 -0.27 14.36 17.29
N LYS A 399 -0.83 15.58 17.29
CA LYS A 399 -0.02 16.81 17.30
C LYS A 399 0.99 16.78 18.45
N ASP A 400 0.55 16.42 19.65
CA ASP A 400 1.39 16.40 20.85
C ASP A 400 2.47 15.31 20.78
N GLY A 401 2.16 14.15 20.17
CA GLY A 401 3.15 13.09 19.93
C GLY A 401 4.27 13.57 19.02
N VAL A 402 3.92 14.26 17.92
CA VAL A 402 4.89 14.87 16.99
C VAL A 402 5.70 15.94 17.70
N LYS A 403 5.03 16.87 18.41
CA LYS A 403 5.67 17.97 19.14
C LYS A 403 6.72 17.46 20.14
N ARG A 404 6.33 16.51 21.00
CA ARG A 404 7.23 15.90 22.00
C ARG A 404 8.47 15.27 21.36
N ALA A 405 8.28 14.54 20.22
CA ALA A 405 9.41 13.91 19.56
C ALA A 405 10.40 14.92 18.99
N ILE A 406 9.91 16.00 18.38
CA ILE A 406 10.74 17.05 17.80
C ILE A 406 11.49 17.81 18.90
N ILE A 407 10.82 18.22 19.98
CA ILE A 407 11.45 18.87 21.14
C ILE A 407 12.56 17.98 21.72
N LYS A 408 12.31 16.67 21.85
CA LYS A 408 13.32 15.74 22.38
C LYS A 408 14.58 15.74 21.52
N LEU A 409 14.46 15.78 20.19
CA LEU A 409 15.62 15.84 19.29
C LEU A 409 16.29 17.22 19.25
N ILE A 410 15.54 18.29 19.42
CA ILE A 410 16.09 19.65 19.52
C ILE A 410 16.94 19.78 20.78
N ASN A 411 16.41 19.32 21.93
CA ASN A 411 17.09 19.43 23.23
C ASN A 411 18.27 18.46 23.38
N ASN A 412 18.31 17.38 22.63
CA ASN A 412 19.39 16.40 22.71
C ASN A 412 19.68 15.77 21.35
N ARG A 413 20.66 16.31 20.64
CA ARG A 413 21.11 15.86 19.31
C ARG A 413 21.86 14.53 19.36
N ASP A 414 22.45 14.17 20.50
CA ASP A 414 23.17 12.91 20.63
C ASP A 414 22.26 11.70 20.44
N ILE A 415 20.94 11.85 20.65
CA ILE A 415 19.94 10.81 20.34
C ILE A 415 19.98 10.44 18.84
N LEU A 416 20.12 11.40 17.94
CA LEU A 416 20.22 11.13 16.49
C LEU A 416 21.51 10.38 16.16
N LYS A 417 22.60 10.77 16.80
CA LYS A 417 23.91 10.10 16.65
C LYS A 417 23.84 8.66 17.16
N GLU A 418 23.19 8.43 18.31
CA GLU A 418 22.96 7.09 18.85
C GLU A 418 22.13 6.23 17.89
N TYR A 419 21.00 6.76 17.38
CA TYR A 419 20.17 6.03 16.41
C TYR A 419 20.95 5.71 15.14
N ASN A 420 21.65 6.67 14.56
CA ASN A 420 22.47 6.44 13.36
C ASN A 420 23.54 5.36 13.61
N ASN A 421 24.24 5.41 14.75
CA ASN A 421 25.23 4.39 15.10
C ASN A 421 24.61 2.99 15.20
N LYS A 422 23.43 2.87 15.81
CA LYS A 422 22.71 1.58 15.90
C LYS A 422 22.24 1.11 14.53
N ILE A 423 21.68 2.01 13.68
CA ILE A 423 21.28 1.66 12.32
C ILE A 423 22.48 1.13 11.53
N VAL A 424 23.63 1.80 11.61
CA VAL A 424 24.81 1.42 10.83
C VAL A 424 25.44 0.12 11.32
N ASN A 425 25.53 -0.09 12.64
CA ASN A 425 26.33 -1.16 13.21
C ASN A 425 25.52 -2.38 13.67
N GLU A 426 24.24 -2.20 14.05
CA GLU A 426 23.47 -3.24 14.75
C GLU A 426 22.25 -3.73 13.97
N MET A 427 21.73 -2.93 13.04
CA MET A 427 20.53 -3.31 12.27
C MET A 427 20.85 -4.47 11.32
N ASP A 428 20.10 -5.57 11.44
CA ASP A 428 20.16 -6.71 10.50
C ASP A 428 19.54 -6.34 9.15
N PHE A 429 20.29 -5.58 8.36
CA PHE A 429 19.84 -5.13 7.05
C PHE A 429 19.83 -6.26 6.02
N GLU A 430 20.74 -7.23 6.15
CA GLU A 430 20.76 -8.42 5.29
C GLU A 430 19.50 -9.26 5.50
N GLY A 431 19.04 -9.41 6.75
CA GLY A 431 17.78 -10.09 7.06
C GLY A 431 16.59 -9.44 6.39
N ILE A 432 16.55 -8.09 6.33
CA ILE A 432 15.48 -7.36 5.63
C ILE A 432 15.55 -7.64 4.11
N LEU A 433 16.73 -7.64 3.52
CA LEU A 433 16.91 -7.92 2.09
C LEU A 433 16.59 -9.39 1.73
N ARG A 434 16.60 -10.30 2.70
CA ARG A 434 16.23 -11.72 2.51
C ARG A 434 14.73 -11.97 2.44
N SER A 435 13.88 -10.98 2.67
CA SER A 435 12.43 -11.11 2.63
C SER A 435 11.88 -11.93 1.43
N PRO A 436 12.38 -11.79 0.18
CA PRO A 436 11.96 -12.65 -0.93
C PRO A 436 12.26 -14.15 -0.72
N TYR A 437 13.35 -14.49 -0.05
CA TYR A 437 13.70 -15.88 0.29
C TYR A 437 12.81 -16.42 1.41
N ASP A 438 12.37 -15.58 2.34
CA ASP A 438 11.41 -15.98 3.37
C ASP A 438 10.02 -16.27 2.76
N ILE A 439 9.65 -15.58 1.67
CA ILE A 439 8.46 -15.90 0.89
C ILE A 439 8.61 -17.26 0.18
N GLU A 440 9.77 -17.59 -0.37
CA GLU A 440 10.03 -18.92 -0.94
C GLU A 440 9.88 -20.03 0.10
N LYS A 441 10.44 -19.83 1.28
CA LYS A 441 10.29 -20.77 2.39
C LYS A 441 8.82 -20.93 2.80
N LEU A 442 8.04 -19.85 2.79
CA LEU A 442 6.60 -19.91 3.05
C LEU A 442 5.88 -20.78 2.00
N TYR A 443 6.25 -20.70 0.71
CA TYR A 443 5.70 -21.57 -0.33
C TYR A 443 6.07 -23.04 -0.11
N GLU A 444 7.33 -23.33 0.27
CA GLU A 444 7.76 -24.69 0.57
C GLU A 444 6.99 -25.28 1.76
N ASP A 445 6.78 -24.49 2.82
CA ASP A 445 6.08 -24.92 4.02
C ASP A 445 4.62 -25.32 3.70
N ILE A 446 3.89 -24.55 2.89
CA ILE A 446 2.50 -24.88 2.54
C ILE A 446 2.39 -26.03 1.54
N ARG A 447 3.42 -26.33 0.73
CA ARG A 447 3.42 -27.46 -0.21
C ARG A 447 3.67 -28.80 0.47
N ARG A 448 4.29 -28.81 1.66
CA ARG A 448 4.51 -30.01 2.45
C ARG A 448 3.27 -30.47 3.25
N ILE A 449 2.30 -29.59 3.39
CA ILE A 449 0.99 -29.84 4.02
C ILE A 449 -0.02 -30.28 2.94
#